data_5677610ace67093bad2ddee715822ad1
#
_entry.id   5677610ace67093bad2ddee715822ad1
#
_cell.length_a   1.000
_cell.length_b   1.000
_cell.length_c   1.000
_cell.angle_alpha   90.00
_cell.angle_beta   90.00
_cell.angle_gamma   90.00
#
_symmetry.space_group_name_H-M   'P 1'
#
loop_
_entity.id
_entity.type
_entity.pdbx_description
1 polymer ?
#
loop_
_entity_poly.entity_id
_entity_poly.type
_entity_poly.pdbx_seq_one_letter_code
_entity_poly.pdbx_strand_id
1 'polypeptide(L)'
;MSQSQSSADQTLSRTPFYQSHLDSNGKIVDFSGWELPIHYGSQIQEHETVRTDAGMFDVSHMVTTDVTGTQVKAWLQKLLANDVAKLKFVGKALYSAMLNDNGGVIDDLIVYLMNEAETSYRIVSNAATRDKDLAQFKKIAQDFDITIT
;
A
#
# COMPACT_ATOMS: atom_id res chain seq x y z
N MET A 1 -24.39 -9.58 -33.85
CA MET A 1 -24.09 -8.16 -33.72
C MET A 1 -23.26 -8.01 -32.46
N SER A 2 -21.95 -7.97 -32.63
CA SER A 2 -20.99 -7.88 -31.53
C SER A 2 -20.83 -6.41 -31.14
N GLN A 3 -21.25 -6.04 -29.93
CA GLN A 3 -20.98 -4.70 -29.41
C GLN A 3 -19.54 -4.66 -28.93
N SER A 4 -18.69 -3.98 -29.69
CA SER A 4 -17.38 -3.55 -29.24
C SER A 4 -17.57 -2.47 -28.16
N GLN A 5 -17.36 -2.85 -26.90
CA GLN A 5 -17.18 -1.86 -25.84
C GLN A 5 -15.89 -1.09 -26.14
N SER A 6 -16.03 0.19 -26.45
CA SER A 6 -14.91 1.11 -26.52
C SER A 6 -14.30 1.23 -25.13
N SER A 7 -13.08 0.71 -24.95
CA SER A 7 -12.24 1.07 -23.80
C SER A 7 -11.99 2.58 -23.89
N ALA A 8 -12.61 3.35 -23.01
CA ALA A 8 -12.20 4.75 -22.80
C ALA A 8 -10.69 4.71 -22.49
N ASP A 9 -9.96 5.57 -23.18
CA ASP A 9 -8.51 5.75 -23.05
C ASP A 9 -8.25 6.27 -21.62
N GLN A 10 -8.08 5.34 -20.66
CA GLN A 10 -7.78 5.70 -19.29
C GLN A 10 -6.31 6.12 -19.25
N THR A 11 -6.07 7.42 -19.13
CA THR A 11 -4.73 7.97 -18.94
C THR A 11 -4.13 7.38 -17.67
N LEU A 12 -3.06 6.58 -17.81
CA LEU A 12 -2.36 5.98 -16.67
C LEU A 12 -1.71 7.06 -15.80
N SER A 13 -1.66 6.82 -14.49
CA SER A 13 -0.98 7.68 -13.55
C SER A 13 0.54 7.50 -13.63
N ARG A 14 1.31 8.54 -13.23
CA ARG A 14 2.77 8.51 -13.22
C ARG A 14 3.29 8.85 -11.84
N THR A 15 4.34 8.16 -11.42
CA THR A 15 5.07 8.50 -10.21
C THR A 15 5.99 9.72 -10.45
N PRO A 16 6.47 10.38 -9.39
CA PRO A 16 7.47 11.45 -9.53
C PRO A 16 8.76 10.98 -10.22
N PHE A 17 9.06 9.67 -10.20
CA PHE A 17 10.27 9.08 -10.81
C PHE A 17 10.07 8.58 -12.24
N TYR A 18 8.90 8.81 -12.84
CA TYR A 18 8.60 8.32 -14.20
C TYR A 18 9.69 8.64 -15.23
N GLN A 19 10.16 9.90 -15.25
CA GLN A 19 11.22 10.29 -16.19
C GLN A 19 12.54 9.57 -15.89
N SER A 20 12.89 9.40 -14.61
CA SER A 20 14.09 8.65 -14.21
C SER A 20 14.05 7.19 -14.66
N HIS A 21 12.86 6.58 -14.67
CA HIS A 21 12.67 5.22 -15.21
C HIS A 21 12.95 5.16 -16.71
N LEU A 22 12.45 6.14 -17.47
CA LEU A 22 12.73 6.24 -18.90
C LEU A 22 14.23 6.44 -19.20
N ASP A 23 14.86 7.38 -18.51
CA ASP A 23 16.28 7.71 -18.64
C ASP A 23 17.19 6.51 -18.30
N SER A 24 16.70 5.63 -17.43
CA SER A 24 17.36 4.37 -17.05
C SER A 24 16.99 3.19 -17.94
N ASN A 25 16.32 3.42 -19.06
CA ASN A 25 15.83 2.39 -19.98
C ASN A 25 14.87 1.36 -19.34
N GLY A 26 14.07 1.80 -18.34
CA GLY A 26 13.02 0.98 -17.74
C GLY A 26 11.95 0.60 -18.76
N LYS A 27 11.59 -0.68 -18.81
CA LYS A 27 10.48 -1.16 -19.63
C LYS A 27 9.16 -0.85 -18.94
N ILE A 28 8.55 0.28 -19.32
CA ILE A 28 7.29 0.75 -18.72
C ILE A 28 6.11 -0.14 -19.16
N VAL A 29 5.26 -0.47 -18.21
CA VAL A 29 4.00 -1.21 -18.40
C VAL A 29 2.87 -0.56 -17.60
N ASP A 30 1.62 -0.93 -17.91
CA ASP A 30 0.49 -0.66 -17.02
C ASP A 30 0.57 -1.58 -15.80
N PHE A 31 0.85 -0.98 -14.66
CA PHE A 31 0.85 -1.64 -13.37
C PHE A 31 -0.33 -1.12 -12.54
N SER A 32 -1.50 -1.76 -12.71
CA SER A 32 -2.74 -1.40 -11.99
C SER A 32 -3.10 0.09 -12.11
N GLY A 33 -3.05 0.63 -13.32
CA GLY A 33 -3.38 2.03 -13.60
C GLY A 33 -2.20 2.99 -13.48
N TRP A 34 -0.98 2.50 -13.25
CA TRP A 34 0.24 3.29 -13.17
C TRP A 34 1.26 2.89 -14.23
N GLU A 35 1.92 3.88 -14.83
CA GLU A 35 3.07 3.66 -15.71
C GLU A 35 4.32 3.39 -14.87
N LEU A 36 4.68 2.11 -14.68
CA LEU A 36 5.83 1.67 -13.88
C LEU A 36 6.74 0.72 -14.66
N PRO A 37 8.05 0.70 -14.38
CA PRO A 37 8.97 -0.22 -15.03
C PRO A 37 8.83 -1.64 -14.48
N ILE A 38 8.71 -2.63 -15.38
CA ILE A 38 8.70 -4.04 -14.99
C ILE A 38 10.12 -4.61 -14.86
N HIS A 39 11.09 -4.02 -15.53
CA HIS A 39 12.53 -4.31 -15.42
C HIS A 39 13.36 -3.25 -16.14
N TYR A 40 14.69 -3.25 -15.93
CA TYR A 40 15.70 -2.40 -16.58
C TYR A 40 16.67 -3.20 -17.43
N GLY A 41 16.25 -4.36 -17.93
CA GLY A 41 17.04 -5.25 -18.78
C GLY A 41 16.68 -6.69 -18.52
N SER A 42 16.99 -7.22 -17.32
CA SER A 42 16.73 -8.60 -16.95
C SER A 42 16.15 -8.74 -15.55
N GLN A 43 14.93 -9.21 -15.45
CA GLN A 43 14.27 -9.50 -14.15
C GLN A 43 15.08 -10.48 -13.28
N ILE A 44 15.74 -11.46 -13.91
CA ILE A 44 16.54 -12.45 -13.20
C ILE A 44 17.79 -11.80 -12.59
N GLN A 45 18.54 -11.02 -13.38
CA GLN A 45 19.72 -10.33 -12.88
C GLN A 45 19.38 -9.30 -11.79
N GLU A 46 18.30 -8.54 -11.96
CA GLU A 46 17.82 -7.59 -10.96
C GLU A 46 17.44 -8.31 -9.65
N HIS A 47 16.74 -9.45 -9.74
CA HIS A 47 16.43 -10.28 -8.59
C HIS A 47 17.71 -10.79 -7.89
N GLU A 48 18.68 -11.31 -8.64
CA GLU A 48 19.96 -11.79 -8.09
C GLU A 48 20.73 -10.65 -7.41
N THR A 49 20.74 -9.44 -8.02
CA THR A 49 21.39 -8.26 -7.44
C THR A 49 20.76 -7.89 -6.10
N VAL A 50 19.42 -7.86 -5.99
CA VAL A 50 18.73 -7.59 -4.72
C VAL A 50 19.10 -8.64 -3.65
N ARG A 51 19.31 -9.90 -4.04
CA ARG A 51 19.62 -11.00 -3.12
C ARG A 51 21.08 -11.05 -2.68
N THR A 52 21.99 -10.52 -3.47
CA THR A 52 23.44 -10.62 -3.24
C THR A 52 24.12 -9.30 -2.91
N ASP A 53 23.45 -8.18 -3.20
CA ASP A 53 23.94 -6.83 -2.97
C ASP A 53 22.80 -5.93 -2.49
N ALA A 54 22.30 -5.00 -3.31
CA ALA A 54 21.24 -4.07 -2.95
C ALA A 54 20.31 -3.79 -4.15
N GLY A 55 19.05 -3.43 -3.82
CA GLY A 55 18.08 -2.96 -4.81
C GLY A 55 17.27 -1.78 -4.29
N MET A 56 16.87 -0.93 -5.22
CA MET A 56 16.01 0.22 -4.95
C MET A 56 14.73 0.10 -5.78
N PHE A 57 13.58 0.40 -5.16
CA PHE A 57 12.27 0.25 -5.78
C PHE A 57 11.47 1.56 -5.66
N ASP A 58 10.84 1.98 -6.75
CA ASP A 58 9.85 3.06 -6.72
C ASP A 58 8.52 2.52 -6.20
N VAL A 59 8.15 2.94 -5.01
CA VAL A 59 6.89 2.61 -4.34
C VAL A 59 5.97 3.82 -4.20
N SER A 60 6.22 4.90 -4.95
CA SER A 60 5.48 6.17 -4.84
C SER A 60 4.00 6.04 -5.24
N HIS A 61 3.61 4.97 -5.92
CA HIS A 61 2.22 4.67 -6.24
C HIS A 61 1.41 4.15 -5.04
N MET A 62 2.07 3.61 -4.01
CA MET A 62 1.38 3.06 -2.85
C MET A 62 0.68 4.14 -2.02
N VAL A 63 -0.36 3.74 -1.30
CA VAL A 63 -1.17 4.65 -0.49
C VAL A 63 -0.59 4.72 0.92
N THR A 64 -0.28 5.93 1.37
CA THR A 64 0.12 6.21 2.75
C THR A 64 -1.04 6.87 3.47
N THR A 65 -1.45 6.31 4.61
CA THR A 65 -2.53 6.82 5.46
C THR A 65 -2.00 6.97 6.89
N ASP A 66 -2.06 8.17 7.43
CA ASP A 66 -1.72 8.43 8.82
C ASP A 66 -3.00 8.37 9.68
N VAL A 67 -2.92 7.69 10.82
CA VAL A 67 -4.02 7.56 11.76
C VAL A 67 -3.56 7.98 13.14
N THR A 68 -4.30 8.89 13.76
CA THR A 68 -4.01 9.42 15.09
C THR A 68 -5.22 9.36 16.01
N GLY A 69 -5.01 9.29 17.30
CA GLY A 69 -6.05 9.26 18.33
C GLY A 69 -5.76 8.26 19.44
N THR A 70 -6.48 8.37 20.54
CA THR A 70 -6.28 7.51 21.72
C THR A 70 -6.75 6.08 21.51
N GLN A 71 -7.62 5.83 20.53
CA GLN A 71 -8.18 4.52 20.23
C GLN A 71 -7.63 3.86 18.97
N VAL A 72 -6.56 4.40 18.36
CA VAL A 72 -5.98 3.87 17.11
C VAL A 72 -5.56 2.42 17.26
N LYS A 73 -4.91 2.05 18.37
CA LYS A 73 -4.48 0.67 18.60
C LYS A 73 -5.66 -0.31 18.63
N ALA A 74 -6.75 0.05 19.33
CA ALA A 74 -7.96 -0.78 19.39
C ALA A 74 -8.65 -0.89 18.02
N TRP A 75 -8.69 0.21 17.28
CA TRP A 75 -9.20 0.23 15.90
C TRP A 75 -8.39 -0.69 14.99
N LEU A 76 -7.05 -0.62 15.04
CA LEU A 76 -6.17 -1.50 14.26
C LEU A 76 -6.35 -2.97 14.63
N GLN A 77 -6.54 -3.29 15.91
CA GLN A 77 -6.82 -4.66 16.35
C GLN A 77 -8.17 -5.20 15.84
N LYS A 78 -9.14 -4.33 15.56
CA LYS A 78 -10.40 -4.72 14.91
C LYS A 78 -10.28 -4.81 13.39
N LEU A 79 -9.43 -3.97 12.79
CA LEU A 79 -9.25 -3.89 11.34
C LEU A 79 -8.42 -5.04 10.79
N LEU A 80 -7.39 -5.47 11.51
CA LEU A 80 -6.31 -6.32 11.02
C LEU A 80 -6.38 -7.75 11.55
N ALA A 81 -5.95 -8.70 10.72
CA ALA A 81 -5.82 -10.11 11.13
C ALA A 81 -4.65 -10.35 12.09
N ASN A 82 -3.59 -9.55 12.00
CA ASN A 82 -2.42 -9.67 12.88
C ASN A 82 -2.52 -8.69 14.07
N ASP A 83 -1.89 -9.04 15.19
CA ASP A 83 -1.96 -8.24 16.40
C ASP A 83 -0.92 -7.11 16.41
N VAL A 84 -1.40 -5.86 16.34
CA VAL A 84 -0.56 -4.65 16.39
C VAL A 84 0.15 -4.46 17.73
N ALA A 85 -0.26 -5.15 18.79
CA ALA A 85 0.46 -5.16 20.06
C ALA A 85 1.87 -5.75 19.96
N LYS A 86 2.22 -6.39 18.85
CA LYS A 86 3.59 -6.82 18.50
C LYS A 86 4.52 -5.67 18.13
N LEU A 87 4.00 -4.49 17.84
CA LEU A 87 4.77 -3.27 17.59
C LEU A 87 5.25 -2.68 18.92
N LYS A 88 6.50 -2.95 19.31
CA LYS A 88 7.06 -2.64 20.63
C LYS A 88 7.90 -1.37 20.70
N PHE A 89 8.26 -0.78 19.55
CA PHE A 89 9.06 0.43 19.48
C PHE A 89 8.74 1.21 18.19
N VAL A 90 8.98 2.51 18.24
CA VAL A 90 8.77 3.44 17.12
C VAL A 90 9.57 3.01 15.89
N GLY A 91 8.93 3.08 14.73
CA GLY A 91 9.51 2.65 13.44
C GLY A 91 9.39 1.16 13.17
N LYS A 92 8.98 0.34 14.14
CA LYS A 92 8.69 -1.08 13.87
C LYS A 92 7.48 -1.22 12.96
N ALA A 93 7.61 -2.10 11.97
CA ALA A 93 6.56 -2.44 11.01
C ALA A 93 5.90 -3.79 11.32
N LEU A 94 4.63 -3.92 10.96
CA LEU A 94 3.86 -5.15 11.01
C LEU A 94 3.09 -5.32 9.69
N TYR A 95 3.36 -6.43 8.99
CA TYR A 95 2.58 -6.85 7.83
C TYR A 95 1.33 -7.60 8.28
N SER A 96 0.19 -7.29 7.69
CA SER A 96 -1.09 -7.92 8.03
C SER A 96 -2.05 -7.94 6.86
N ALA A 97 -2.88 -8.97 6.78
CA ALA A 97 -4.10 -8.94 5.99
C ALA A 97 -5.16 -8.08 6.69
N MET A 98 -5.98 -7.40 5.91
CA MET A 98 -7.24 -6.78 6.29
C MET A 98 -8.40 -7.65 5.82
N LEU A 99 -9.32 -8.01 6.73
CA LEU A 99 -10.38 -8.97 6.45
C LEU A 99 -11.76 -8.30 6.42
N ASN A 100 -12.66 -8.89 5.67
CA ASN A 100 -14.09 -8.61 5.76
C ASN A 100 -14.75 -9.42 6.89
N ASP A 101 -16.03 -9.14 7.16
CA ASP A 101 -16.80 -9.78 8.25
C ASP A 101 -16.96 -11.32 8.06
N ASN A 102 -16.72 -11.85 6.86
CA ASN A 102 -16.77 -13.28 6.54
C ASN A 102 -15.37 -13.95 6.54
N GLY A 103 -14.31 -13.23 6.93
CA GLY A 103 -12.93 -13.72 6.94
C GLY A 103 -12.23 -13.70 5.58
N GLY A 104 -12.88 -13.19 4.52
CA GLY A 104 -12.25 -12.98 3.22
C GLY A 104 -11.26 -11.81 3.25
N VAL A 105 -10.12 -11.95 2.54
CA VAL A 105 -9.10 -10.91 2.45
C VAL A 105 -9.60 -9.75 1.58
N ILE A 106 -9.61 -8.56 2.14
CA ILE A 106 -9.87 -7.30 1.42
C ILE A 106 -8.58 -6.83 0.75
N ASP A 107 -7.51 -6.71 1.53
CA ASP A 107 -6.17 -6.33 1.10
C ASP A 107 -5.11 -6.78 2.10
N ASP A 108 -3.84 -6.61 1.74
CA ASP A 108 -2.70 -6.73 2.63
C ASP A 108 -1.97 -5.38 2.74
N LEU A 109 -1.44 -5.11 3.92
CA LEU A 109 -0.87 -3.79 4.21
C LEU A 109 0.21 -3.86 5.30
N ILE A 110 0.98 -2.78 5.41
CA ILE A 110 2.01 -2.63 6.43
C ILE A 110 1.61 -1.50 7.38
N VAL A 111 1.70 -1.74 8.68
CA VAL A 111 1.45 -0.73 9.73
C VAL A 111 2.75 -0.43 10.47
N TYR A 112 3.04 0.85 10.65
CA TYR A 112 4.20 1.35 11.40
C TYR A 112 3.72 2.05 12.67
N LEU A 113 4.38 1.77 13.81
CA LEU A 113 4.22 2.56 15.03
C LEU A 113 5.01 3.86 14.90
N MET A 114 4.35 5.01 15.05
CA MET A 114 4.95 6.33 14.79
C MET A 114 5.33 7.10 16.06
N ASN A 115 4.78 6.72 17.23
CA ASN A 115 5.15 7.34 18.50
C ASN A 115 5.06 6.36 19.68
N GLU A 116 5.79 6.66 20.76
CA GLU A 116 5.84 5.81 21.98
C GLU A 116 4.52 5.74 22.73
N ALA A 117 3.67 6.76 22.59
CA ALA A 117 2.35 6.79 23.22
C ALA A 117 1.32 5.86 22.56
N GLU A 118 1.71 5.19 21.46
CA GLU A 118 0.83 4.31 20.65
C GLU A 118 -0.46 5.02 20.16
N THR A 119 -0.39 6.34 19.94
CA THR A 119 -1.50 7.18 19.47
C THR A 119 -1.35 7.65 18.03
N SER A 120 -0.28 7.23 17.35
CA SER A 120 0.00 7.57 15.96
C SER A 120 0.57 6.36 15.25
N TYR A 121 -0.06 6.00 14.12
CA TYR A 121 0.36 4.91 13.25
C TYR A 121 0.29 5.34 11.80
N ARG A 122 1.15 4.76 10.97
CA ARG A 122 1.13 4.91 9.51
C ARG A 122 0.81 3.58 8.87
N ILE A 123 -0.13 3.60 7.94
CA ILE A 123 -0.51 2.45 7.11
C ILE A 123 0.00 2.68 5.71
N VAL A 124 0.61 1.67 5.11
CA VAL A 124 0.96 1.64 3.68
C VAL A 124 0.18 0.50 3.04
N SER A 125 -0.69 0.83 2.09
CA SER A 125 -1.55 -0.13 1.39
C SER A 125 -1.39 -0.03 -0.12
N ASN A 126 -2.00 -0.96 -0.85
CA ASN A 126 -1.86 -1.10 -2.29
C ASN A 126 -2.61 0.01 -3.04
N ALA A 127 -2.03 0.48 -4.16
CA ALA A 127 -2.63 1.52 -5.00
C ALA A 127 -3.94 1.08 -5.65
N ALA A 128 -3.99 -0.18 -6.15
CA ALA A 128 -5.15 -0.73 -6.86
C ALA A 128 -6.39 -0.86 -5.98
N THR A 129 -6.21 -1.02 -4.67
CA THR A 129 -7.28 -1.24 -3.69
C THR A 129 -7.63 0.01 -2.88
N ARG A 130 -6.99 1.16 -3.18
CA ARG A 130 -7.08 2.42 -2.43
C ARG A 130 -8.49 2.77 -1.96
N ASP A 131 -9.44 2.84 -2.88
CA ASP A 131 -10.80 3.30 -2.55
C ASP A 131 -11.56 2.29 -1.67
N LYS A 132 -11.34 1.00 -1.93
CA LYS A 132 -11.88 -0.11 -1.14
C LYS A 132 -11.32 -0.10 0.28
N ASP A 133 -10.00 0.11 0.42
CA ASP A 133 -9.31 0.13 1.71
C ASP A 133 -9.72 1.34 2.54
N LEU A 134 -9.74 2.53 1.96
CA LEU A 134 -10.20 3.74 2.62
C LEU A 134 -11.68 3.67 3.06
N ALA A 135 -12.53 3.01 2.26
CA ALA A 135 -13.91 2.75 2.64
C ALA A 135 -14.01 1.83 3.87
N GLN A 136 -13.20 0.76 3.90
CA GLN A 136 -13.15 -0.16 5.05
C GLN A 136 -12.57 0.53 6.30
N PHE A 137 -11.52 1.34 6.16
CA PHE A 137 -10.97 2.13 7.27
C PHE A 137 -12.03 3.02 7.89
N LYS A 138 -12.75 3.80 7.07
CA LYS A 138 -13.80 4.70 7.50
C LYS A 138 -15.00 3.95 8.12
N LYS A 139 -15.38 2.81 7.56
CA LYS A 139 -16.47 1.97 8.08
C LYS A 139 -16.19 1.56 9.52
N ILE A 140 -14.99 1.02 9.79
CA ILE A 140 -14.63 0.56 11.13
C ILE A 140 -14.33 1.72 12.08
N ALA A 141 -13.86 2.88 11.55
CA ALA A 141 -13.55 4.05 12.37
C ALA A 141 -14.76 4.70 13.05
N GLN A 142 -16.00 4.41 12.61
CA GLN A 142 -17.21 5.00 13.15
C GLN A 142 -17.40 4.76 14.66
N ASP A 143 -16.81 3.68 15.17
CA ASP A 143 -16.92 3.28 16.59
C ASP A 143 -15.72 3.76 17.43
N PHE A 144 -14.78 4.54 16.86
CA PHE A 144 -13.52 4.90 17.51
C PHE A 144 -13.22 6.40 17.42
N ASP A 145 -12.65 6.94 18.48
CA ASP A 145 -12.14 8.32 18.51
C ASP A 145 -10.74 8.36 17.86
N ILE A 146 -10.73 8.48 16.52
CA ILE A 146 -9.52 8.54 15.70
C ILE A 146 -9.68 9.52 14.54
N THR A 147 -8.54 10.00 14.03
CA THR A 147 -8.46 10.82 12.81
C THR A 147 -7.66 10.07 11.75
N ILE A 148 -8.19 9.97 10.54
CA ILE A 148 -7.55 9.37 9.36
C ILE A 148 -7.21 10.48 8.37
N THR A 149 -5.94 10.59 7.94
CA THR A 149 -5.43 11.60 6.99
C THR A 149 -4.56 10.99 5.90
#